data_9fa9f4bb92575d5fe6d3daa9222332d5
#
_entry.id   9fa9f4bb92575d5fe6d3daa9222332d5
#
_cell.length_a   1.000
_cell.length_b   1.000
_cell.length_c   1.000
_cell.angle_alpha   90.00
_cell.angle_beta   90.00
_cell.angle_gamma   90.00
#
_symmetry.space_group_name_H-M   'P 1'
#
loop_
_entity.id
_entity.type
_entity.pdbx_description
1 polymer ?
#
loop_
_entity_poly.entity_id
_entity_poly.type
_entity_poly.pdbx_seq_one_letter_code
_entity_poly.pdbx_strand_id
1 'polypeptide(L)'
;AIKMINEYENYGKKCVILVTSLSYNEIYRQLEETYQDRDLYCMSMDEIAGEQFKVSDYDGIVKEYSEKKIPKIIHYVWLGGEKPDSIKRNIDNWHKICPDYEFKEWNEYNYDISKNVYMKEAYSQRGWGFVSDYVRLDVVYQMGGIYLDTDIELIKKPDDLLFQGCFGCCDCSFTLNL
;
A
#
# COMPACT_ATOMS: atom_id res chain seq x y z
N ALA A 1 8.72 -6.58 14.54
CA ALA A 1 8.00 -5.34 14.90
C ALA A 1 8.45 -4.82 16.27
N ILE A 2 8.48 -5.66 17.32
CA ILE A 2 8.84 -5.23 18.70
C ILE A 2 10.29 -4.77 18.83
N LYS A 3 11.23 -5.30 18.05
CA LYS A 3 12.64 -4.87 18.10
C LYS A 3 12.85 -3.44 17.60
N MET A 4 12.02 -2.94 16.69
CA MET A 4 12.15 -1.57 16.18
C MET A 4 11.65 -0.52 17.17
N ILE A 5 10.74 -0.87 18.06
CA ILE A 5 10.24 0.07 19.09
C ILE A 5 11.31 0.34 20.15
N ASN A 6 12.17 -0.64 20.45
CA ASN A 6 13.27 -0.47 21.41
C ASN A 6 14.33 0.54 20.96
N GLU A 7 14.48 0.83 19.67
CA GLU A 7 15.40 1.85 19.16
C GLU A 7 14.88 3.27 19.38
N TYR A 8 13.58 3.46 19.62
CA TYR A 8 12.98 4.76 19.93
C TYR A 8 13.04 5.15 21.42
N GLU A 9 13.67 4.36 22.27
CA GLU A 9 13.78 4.62 23.74
C GLU A 9 14.46 5.95 24.11
N ASN A 10 15.23 6.54 23.21
CA ASN A 10 16.08 7.70 23.50
C ASN A 10 15.42 9.07 23.27
N TYR A 11 14.17 9.18 22.86
CA TYR A 11 13.63 10.46 22.44
C TYR A 11 12.78 11.23 23.45
N GLY A 12 12.46 10.67 24.62
CA GLY A 12 11.72 11.35 25.69
C GLY A 12 10.38 11.99 25.27
N LYS A 13 9.88 11.64 24.06
CA LYS A 13 8.66 12.19 23.47
C LYS A 13 7.52 11.17 23.58
N LYS A 14 6.31 11.68 23.76
CA LYS A 14 5.10 10.86 23.63
C LYS A 14 5.01 10.35 22.21
N CYS A 15 4.87 9.03 22.04
CA CYS A 15 4.70 8.39 20.73
C CYS A 15 3.31 7.81 20.63
N VAL A 16 2.67 8.00 19.49
CA VAL A 16 1.45 7.28 19.12
C VAL A 16 1.87 6.11 18.24
N ILE A 17 1.45 4.91 18.59
CA ILE A 17 1.69 3.70 17.80
C ILE A 17 0.45 3.42 16.98
N LEU A 18 0.56 3.51 15.67
CA LEU A 18 -0.49 3.12 14.74
C LEU A 18 -0.33 1.65 14.37
N VAL A 19 -1.29 0.82 14.74
CA VAL A 19 -1.29 -0.60 14.39
C VAL A 19 -2.19 -0.80 13.18
N THR A 20 -1.58 -1.12 12.04
CA THR A 20 -2.26 -1.35 10.75
C THR A 20 -2.56 -2.82 10.46
N SER A 21 -2.45 -3.69 11.48
CA SER A 21 -2.62 -5.14 11.34
C SER A 21 -4.01 -5.58 11.79
N LEU A 22 -4.58 -6.58 11.12
CA LEU A 22 -5.80 -7.28 11.56
C LEU A 22 -5.63 -7.95 12.93
N SER A 23 -4.39 -8.21 13.36
CA SER A 23 -4.06 -8.73 14.70
C SER A 23 -3.89 -7.62 15.75
N TYR A 24 -4.61 -6.49 15.62
CA TYR A 24 -4.50 -5.34 16.51
C TYR A 24 -4.56 -5.73 18.00
N ASN A 25 -5.53 -6.51 18.40
CA ASN A 25 -5.73 -6.90 19.80
C ASN A 25 -4.58 -7.72 20.38
N GLU A 26 -3.94 -8.56 19.57
CA GLU A 26 -2.76 -9.33 19.98
C GLU A 26 -1.52 -8.42 20.12
N ILE A 27 -1.32 -7.55 19.15
CA ILE A 27 -0.22 -6.57 19.16
C ILE A 27 -0.37 -5.61 20.33
N TYR A 28 -1.58 -5.10 20.57
CA TYR A 28 -1.88 -4.22 21.68
C TYR A 28 -1.55 -4.86 23.03
N ARG A 29 -1.99 -6.11 23.28
CA ARG A 29 -1.64 -6.85 24.51
C ARG A 29 -0.12 -7.02 24.67
N GLN A 30 0.59 -7.39 23.61
CA GLN A 30 2.04 -7.53 23.66
C GLN A 30 2.73 -6.20 23.99
N LEU A 31 2.22 -5.09 23.49
CA LEU A 31 2.74 -3.76 23.80
C LEU A 31 2.45 -3.37 25.25
N GLU A 32 1.24 -3.61 25.77
CA GLU A 32 0.89 -3.38 27.17
C GLU A 32 1.76 -4.21 28.12
N GLU A 33 1.95 -5.50 27.84
CA GLU A 33 2.78 -6.38 28.64
C GLU A 33 4.26 -5.98 28.62
N THR A 34 4.75 -5.45 27.50
CA THR A 34 6.16 -5.07 27.32
C THR A 34 6.48 -3.71 27.92
N TYR A 35 5.52 -2.80 27.95
CA TYR A 35 5.73 -1.39 28.29
C TYR A 35 4.80 -0.92 29.43
N GLN A 36 4.68 -1.70 30.50
CA GLN A 36 3.75 -1.50 31.63
C GLN A 36 3.88 -0.12 32.32
N ASP A 37 5.03 0.54 32.21
CA ASP A 37 5.33 1.80 32.89
C ASP A 37 5.24 3.05 31.98
N ARG A 38 4.61 2.92 30.80
CA ARG A 38 4.54 4.01 29.82
C ARG A 38 3.12 4.31 29.38
N ASP A 39 2.82 5.59 29.21
CA ASP A 39 1.60 6.05 28.55
C ASP A 39 1.67 5.70 27.05
N LEU A 40 1.19 4.52 26.69
CA LEU A 40 1.08 4.07 25.30
C LEU A 40 -0.28 4.44 24.73
N TYR A 41 -0.25 5.19 23.64
CA TYR A 41 -1.44 5.42 22.82
C TYR A 41 -1.34 4.54 21.58
N CYS A 42 -2.09 3.45 21.56
CA CYS A 42 -2.25 2.61 20.39
C CYS A 42 -3.60 2.92 19.75
N MET A 43 -3.61 3.10 18.45
CA MET A 43 -4.83 3.27 17.65
C MET A 43 -4.85 2.23 16.55
N SER A 44 -6.00 1.60 16.35
CA SER A 44 -6.23 0.79 15.16
C SER A 44 -6.62 1.69 13.98
N MET A 45 -6.38 1.21 12.75
CA MET A 45 -6.89 1.89 11.57
C MET A 45 -8.42 1.93 11.56
N ASP A 46 -9.07 0.91 12.13
CA ASP A 46 -10.53 0.83 12.23
C ASP A 46 -11.10 1.93 13.12
N GLU A 47 -10.40 2.28 14.21
CA GLU A 47 -10.82 3.38 15.10
C GLU A 47 -10.68 4.74 14.41
N ILE A 48 -9.63 4.93 13.62
CA ILE A 48 -9.42 6.17 12.85
C ILE A 48 -10.44 6.27 11.71
N ALA A 49 -10.71 5.18 11.01
CA ALA A 49 -11.65 5.15 9.89
C ALA A 49 -13.10 5.22 10.34
N GLY A 50 -13.45 4.62 11.50
CA GLY A 50 -14.82 4.53 12.00
C GLY A 50 -15.48 5.88 12.32
N GLU A 51 -14.68 6.91 12.60
CA GLU A 51 -15.21 8.24 12.90
C GLU A 51 -15.35 9.18 11.69
N GLN A 52 -14.71 8.89 10.54
CA GLN A 52 -14.61 9.86 9.45
C GLN A 52 -15.16 9.43 8.09
N PHE A 53 -15.45 8.16 7.85
CA PHE A 53 -15.90 7.70 6.53
C PHE A 53 -17.26 6.98 6.60
N LYS A 54 -18.34 7.72 6.36
CA LYS A 54 -19.59 7.12 5.91
C LYS A 54 -19.54 6.95 4.41
N VAL A 55 -19.41 5.72 3.93
CA VAL A 55 -19.44 5.34 2.50
C VAL A 55 -20.70 5.85 1.78
N SER A 56 -21.75 6.22 2.54
CA SER A 56 -23.01 6.77 2.02
C SER A 56 -22.90 8.18 1.40
N ASP A 57 -21.80 8.89 1.59
CA ASP A 57 -21.67 10.29 1.15
C ASP A 57 -20.90 10.42 -0.19
N TYR A 58 -20.58 9.29 -0.85
CA TYR A 58 -19.89 9.30 -2.15
C TYR A 58 -20.87 9.35 -3.31
N ASP A 59 -21.33 10.55 -3.65
CA ASP A 59 -22.10 10.86 -4.86
C ASP A 59 -21.21 11.00 -6.12
N GLY A 60 -20.29 10.05 -6.31
CA GLY A 60 -19.41 10.00 -7.47
C GLY A 60 -18.06 10.69 -7.28
N ILE A 61 -17.15 10.43 -8.20
CA ILE A 61 -15.79 11.01 -8.19
C ILE A 61 -15.88 12.47 -8.60
N VAL A 62 -15.67 13.39 -7.65
CA VAL A 62 -15.52 14.81 -7.95
C VAL A 62 -14.12 15.06 -8.48
N LYS A 63 -14.00 15.56 -9.70
CA LYS A 63 -12.70 15.90 -10.29
C LYS A 63 -12.09 17.09 -9.55
N GLU A 64 -10.94 16.89 -8.95
CA GLU A 64 -10.19 17.94 -8.26
C GLU A 64 -9.59 18.95 -9.25
N TYR A 65 -9.14 18.46 -10.42
CA TYR A 65 -8.52 19.27 -11.46
C TYR A 65 -9.29 19.19 -12.78
N SER A 66 -9.24 20.24 -13.58
CA SER A 66 -9.81 20.28 -14.94
C SER A 66 -9.01 19.46 -15.95
N GLU A 67 -7.74 19.19 -15.64
CA GLU A 67 -6.82 18.41 -16.47
C GLU A 67 -6.36 17.16 -15.72
N LYS A 68 -6.01 16.12 -16.48
CA LYS A 68 -5.43 14.90 -15.90
C LYS A 68 -4.07 15.20 -15.27
N LYS A 69 -3.92 14.89 -13.99
CA LYS A 69 -2.67 15.05 -13.22
C LYS A 69 -1.90 13.75 -13.11
N ILE A 70 -2.62 12.64 -13.02
CA ILE A 70 -2.01 11.32 -12.91
C ILE A 70 -1.75 10.78 -14.32
N PRO A 71 -0.51 10.40 -14.67
CA PRO A 71 -0.19 9.83 -15.97
C PRO A 71 -0.82 8.44 -16.16
N LYS A 72 -1.07 8.07 -17.42
CA LYS A 72 -1.61 6.77 -17.80
C LYS A 72 -0.55 5.67 -17.73
N ILE A 73 -0.06 5.40 -16.54
CA ILE A 73 0.92 4.37 -16.24
C ILE A 73 0.33 3.46 -15.17
N ILE A 74 0.34 2.15 -15.40
CA ILE A 74 -0.01 1.15 -14.40
C ILE A 74 1.26 0.42 -13.99
N HIS A 75 1.60 0.53 -12.70
CA HIS A 75 2.71 -0.17 -12.08
C HIS A 75 2.20 -1.41 -11.35
N TYR A 76 2.96 -2.49 -11.39
CA TYR A 76 2.75 -3.66 -10.55
C TYR A 76 4.08 -4.34 -10.24
N VAL A 77 4.11 -5.10 -9.15
CA VAL A 77 5.31 -5.81 -8.69
C VAL A 77 5.08 -7.30 -8.78
N TRP A 78 6.05 -8.03 -9.30
CA TRP A 78 6.09 -9.48 -9.21
C TRP A 78 7.50 -9.97 -8.87
N LEU A 79 7.64 -10.68 -7.76
CA LEU A 79 8.91 -11.17 -7.22
C LEU A 79 8.84 -12.68 -7.02
N GLY A 80 10.00 -13.33 -7.07
CA GLY A 80 10.12 -14.72 -6.66
C GLY A 80 9.76 -15.76 -7.71
N GLY A 81 9.89 -15.44 -8.99
CA GLY A 81 9.83 -16.41 -10.06
C GLY A 81 8.62 -16.30 -11.01
N GLU A 82 8.16 -17.42 -11.55
CA GLU A 82 7.12 -17.42 -12.59
C GLU A 82 5.75 -17.07 -12.03
N LYS A 83 5.00 -16.24 -12.78
CA LYS A 83 3.61 -15.89 -12.43
C LYS A 83 2.68 -17.07 -12.67
N PRO A 84 1.78 -17.36 -11.73
CA PRO A 84 0.67 -18.29 -11.95
C PRO A 84 -0.23 -17.83 -13.10
N ASP A 85 -0.93 -18.77 -13.74
CA ASP A 85 -1.83 -18.45 -14.85
C ASP A 85 -2.99 -17.53 -14.47
N SER A 86 -3.43 -17.57 -13.22
CA SER A 86 -4.43 -16.64 -12.70
C SER A 86 -3.95 -15.19 -12.76
N ILE A 87 -2.72 -14.94 -12.34
CA ILE A 87 -2.08 -13.62 -12.36
C ILE A 87 -1.84 -13.15 -13.80
N LYS A 88 -1.33 -14.05 -14.67
CA LYS A 88 -1.15 -13.74 -16.11
C LYS A 88 -2.48 -13.30 -16.75
N ARG A 89 -3.57 -14.05 -16.52
CA ARG A 89 -4.90 -13.70 -17.04
C ARG A 89 -5.40 -12.36 -16.51
N ASN A 90 -5.15 -12.05 -15.26
CA ASN A 90 -5.55 -10.77 -14.67
C ASN A 90 -4.81 -9.60 -15.33
N ILE A 91 -3.50 -9.70 -15.49
CA ILE A 91 -2.69 -8.71 -16.19
C ILE A 91 -3.12 -8.55 -17.65
N ASP A 92 -3.38 -9.67 -18.35
CA ASP A 92 -3.91 -9.65 -19.72
C ASP A 92 -5.26 -8.92 -19.81
N ASN A 93 -6.11 -9.06 -18.78
CA ASN A 93 -7.37 -8.33 -18.69
C ASN A 93 -7.13 -6.82 -18.51
N TRP A 94 -6.17 -6.41 -17.70
CA TRP A 94 -5.81 -5.00 -17.57
C TRP A 94 -5.41 -4.37 -18.90
N HIS A 95 -4.57 -5.06 -19.69
CA HIS A 95 -4.18 -4.62 -21.04
C HIS A 95 -5.38 -4.46 -21.99
N LYS A 96 -6.39 -5.34 -21.90
CA LYS A 96 -7.61 -5.24 -22.70
C LYS A 96 -8.47 -4.05 -22.29
N ILE A 97 -8.58 -3.79 -20.98
CA ILE A 97 -9.40 -2.69 -20.45
C ILE A 97 -8.71 -1.34 -20.66
N CYS A 98 -7.39 -1.29 -20.51
CA CYS A 98 -6.58 -0.07 -20.58
C CYS A 98 -5.53 -0.12 -21.71
N PRO A 99 -5.92 -0.28 -23.00
CA PRO A 99 -4.96 -0.46 -24.09
C PRO A 99 -4.11 0.79 -24.39
N ASP A 100 -4.50 1.93 -23.84
CA ASP A 100 -3.83 3.22 -23.98
C ASP A 100 -3.01 3.61 -22.73
N TYR A 101 -2.81 2.68 -21.82
CA TYR A 101 -1.93 2.84 -20.65
C TYR A 101 -0.58 2.17 -20.89
N GLU A 102 0.48 2.77 -20.36
CA GLU A 102 1.78 2.12 -20.22
C GLU A 102 1.73 1.18 -19.03
N PHE A 103 2.23 -0.04 -19.18
CA PHE A 103 2.33 -1.01 -18.09
C PHE A 103 3.79 -1.22 -17.70
N LYS A 104 4.08 -1.10 -16.41
CA LYS A 104 5.42 -1.29 -15.85
C LYS A 104 5.42 -2.39 -14.81
N GLU A 105 6.00 -3.52 -15.19
CA GLU A 105 6.31 -4.60 -14.27
C GLU A 105 7.62 -4.30 -13.55
N TRP A 106 7.58 -4.40 -12.22
CA TRP A 106 8.77 -4.28 -11.38
C TRP A 106 9.10 -5.64 -10.77
N ASN A 107 10.37 -6.00 -10.83
CA ASN A 107 10.87 -7.27 -10.34
C ASN A 107 12.34 -7.14 -9.92
N GLU A 108 12.95 -8.22 -9.43
CA GLU A 108 14.33 -8.28 -8.98
C GLU A 108 15.39 -7.98 -10.06
N TYR A 109 15.01 -7.96 -11.34
CA TYR A 109 15.93 -7.71 -12.46
C TYR A 109 15.94 -6.25 -12.90
N ASN A 110 14.88 -5.50 -12.61
CA ASN A 110 14.73 -4.11 -13.05
C ASN A 110 14.52 -3.10 -11.92
N TYR A 111 14.45 -3.58 -10.68
CA TYR A 111 14.38 -2.73 -9.49
C TYR A 111 15.49 -3.10 -8.50
N ASP A 112 16.23 -2.10 -8.01
CA ASP A 112 17.32 -2.33 -7.05
C ASP A 112 16.76 -2.59 -5.62
N ILE A 113 16.62 -3.87 -5.30
CA ILE A 113 16.19 -4.36 -3.98
C ILE A 113 17.19 -3.97 -2.87
N SER A 114 18.47 -3.74 -3.22
CA SER A 114 19.50 -3.38 -2.25
C SER A 114 19.48 -1.91 -1.82
N LYS A 115 18.68 -1.09 -2.48
CA LYS A 115 18.52 0.36 -2.25
C LYS A 115 18.13 0.67 -0.80
N ASN A 116 17.46 -0.23 -0.13
CA ASN A 116 16.99 -0.07 1.22
C ASN A 116 17.22 -1.35 2.05
N VAL A 117 17.69 -1.20 3.29
CA VAL A 117 17.99 -2.33 4.19
C VAL A 117 16.73 -3.15 4.47
N TYR A 118 15.59 -2.49 4.69
CA TYR A 118 14.30 -3.16 4.93
C TYR A 118 13.92 -4.07 3.76
N MET A 119 13.97 -3.57 2.52
CA MET A 119 13.67 -4.39 1.34
C MET A 119 14.63 -5.58 1.19
N LYS A 120 15.93 -5.33 1.41
CA LYS A 120 16.95 -6.39 1.32
C LYS A 120 16.69 -7.51 2.32
N GLU A 121 16.35 -7.17 3.56
CA GLU A 121 16.01 -8.15 4.59
C GLU A 121 14.70 -8.89 4.26
N ALA A 122 13.65 -8.17 3.89
CA ALA A 122 12.38 -8.75 3.47
C ALA A 122 12.55 -9.70 2.29
N TYR A 123 13.32 -9.30 1.28
CA TYR A 123 13.60 -10.14 0.11
C TYR A 123 14.34 -11.41 0.49
N SER A 124 15.35 -11.33 1.37
CA SER A 124 16.11 -12.50 1.84
C SER A 124 15.26 -13.55 2.54
N GLN A 125 14.16 -13.10 3.16
CA GLN A 125 13.19 -13.93 3.86
C GLN A 125 11.97 -14.31 2.99
N ARG A 126 12.00 -13.99 1.69
CA ARG A 126 10.90 -14.18 0.75
C ARG A 126 9.60 -13.46 1.16
N GLY A 127 9.72 -12.38 1.88
CA GLY A 127 8.61 -11.51 2.27
C GLY A 127 8.21 -10.59 1.13
N TRP A 128 7.70 -11.14 0.03
CA TRP A 128 7.44 -10.43 -1.22
C TRP A 128 6.47 -9.24 -1.04
N GLY A 129 5.45 -9.41 -0.19
CA GLY A 129 4.52 -8.34 0.15
C GLY A 129 5.21 -7.13 0.74
N PHE A 130 6.12 -7.33 1.71
CA PHE A 130 6.88 -6.24 2.33
C PHE A 130 7.81 -5.51 1.34
N VAL A 131 8.36 -6.24 0.37
CA VAL A 131 9.16 -5.60 -0.69
C VAL A 131 8.26 -4.78 -1.61
N SER A 132 7.10 -5.32 -2.03
CA SER A 132 6.16 -4.62 -2.88
C SER A 132 5.58 -3.37 -2.21
N ASP A 133 5.38 -3.37 -0.89
CA ASP A 133 4.93 -2.20 -0.13
C ASP A 133 5.88 -0.99 -0.25
N TYR A 134 7.18 -1.24 -0.29
CA TYR A 134 8.14 -0.18 -0.53
C TYR A 134 8.17 0.23 -2.00
N VAL A 135 8.24 -0.74 -2.91
CA VAL A 135 8.37 -0.49 -4.35
C VAL A 135 7.18 0.32 -4.87
N ARG A 136 5.94 -0.01 -4.44
CA ARG A 136 4.72 0.70 -4.87
C ARG A 136 4.79 2.19 -4.58
N LEU A 137 5.26 2.57 -3.39
CA LEU A 137 5.39 3.97 -3.00
C LEU A 137 6.51 4.68 -3.77
N ASP A 138 7.66 4.02 -3.90
CA ASP A 138 8.82 4.61 -4.57
C ASP A 138 8.55 4.86 -6.06
N VAL A 139 7.95 3.91 -6.78
CA VAL A 139 7.70 4.05 -8.22
C VAL A 139 6.62 5.08 -8.52
N VAL A 140 5.55 5.11 -7.72
CA VAL A 140 4.50 6.13 -7.87
C VAL A 140 5.02 7.51 -7.50
N TYR A 141 5.85 7.62 -6.46
CA TYR A 141 6.49 8.89 -6.10
C TYR A 141 7.38 9.44 -7.22
N GLN A 142 8.16 8.56 -7.89
CA GLN A 142 9.10 8.99 -8.91
C GLN A 142 8.45 9.25 -10.27
N MET A 143 7.43 8.51 -10.63
CA MET A 143 6.88 8.47 -12.00
C MET A 143 5.42 8.89 -12.10
N GLY A 144 4.74 9.04 -10.97
CA GLY A 144 3.27 9.13 -10.96
C GLY A 144 2.65 7.81 -11.43
N GLY A 145 1.39 7.88 -11.86
CA GLY A 145 0.67 6.70 -12.34
C GLY A 145 -0.16 6.04 -11.25
N ILE A 146 -0.57 4.82 -11.51
CA ILE A 146 -1.43 4.00 -10.66
C ILE A 146 -0.69 2.71 -10.32
N TYR A 147 -0.66 2.34 -9.06
CA TYR A 147 -0.18 1.02 -8.66
C TYR A 147 -1.35 0.07 -8.46
N LEU A 148 -1.23 -1.15 -8.99
CA LEU A 148 -2.17 -2.23 -8.77
C LEU A 148 -1.44 -3.46 -8.21
N ASP A 149 -1.98 -4.05 -7.15
CA ASP A 149 -1.58 -5.40 -6.74
C ASP A 149 -2.04 -6.41 -7.79
N THR A 150 -1.26 -7.46 -8.01
CA THR A 150 -1.49 -8.40 -9.13
C THR A 150 -2.74 -9.27 -8.99
N ASP A 151 -3.37 -9.28 -7.82
CA ASP A 151 -4.65 -9.93 -7.52
C ASP A 151 -5.87 -9.01 -7.71
N ILE A 152 -5.66 -7.73 -8.02
CA ILE A 152 -6.75 -6.77 -8.28
C ILE A 152 -7.38 -7.06 -9.64
N GLU A 153 -8.71 -7.27 -9.67
CA GLU A 153 -9.48 -7.35 -10.89
C GLU A 153 -9.93 -5.95 -11.34
N LEU A 154 -9.45 -5.53 -12.50
CA LEU A 154 -9.87 -4.26 -13.11
C LEU A 154 -11.14 -4.48 -13.95
N ILE A 155 -12.23 -3.82 -13.60
CA ILE A 155 -13.52 -3.94 -14.29
C ILE A 155 -13.80 -2.83 -15.29
N LYS A 156 -13.16 -1.66 -15.14
CA LYS A 156 -13.25 -0.52 -16.04
C LYS A 156 -12.00 0.32 -16.01
N LYS A 157 -11.82 1.19 -17.03
CA LYS A 157 -10.73 2.16 -17.03
C LYS A 157 -10.81 3.13 -15.85
N PRO A 158 -9.70 3.40 -15.17
CA PRO A 158 -9.65 4.36 -14.08
C PRO A 158 -9.49 5.83 -14.55
N ASP A 159 -9.94 6.15 -15.78
CA ASP A 159 -9.74 7.46 -16.41
C ASP A 159 -10.32 8.62 -15.59
N ASP A 160 -11.40 8.38 -14.83
CA ASP A 160 -12.01 9.40 -13.98
C ASP A 160 -11.14 9.75 -12.76
N LEU A 161 -10.29 8.83 -12.32
CA LEU A 161 -9.36 9.04 -11.20
C LEU A 161 -8.13 9.87 -11.58
N LEU A 162 -7.82 9.99 -12.88
CA LEU A 162 -6.64 10.72 -13.35
C LEU A 162 -6.72 12.25 -13.14
N PHE A 163 -7.89 12.76 -12.80
CA PHE A 163 -8.12 14.20 -12.52
C PHE A 163 -7.92 14.55 -11.03
N GLN A 164 -7.44 13.61 -10.23
CA GLN A 164 -7.11 13.80 -8.82
C GLN A 164 -5.62 14.16 -8.66
N GLY A 165 -5.27 14.81 -7.55
CA GLY A 165 -3.88 14.97 -7.15
C GLY A 165 -3.27 13.65 -6.71
N CYS A 166 -4.05 12.88 -5.95
CA CYS A 166 -3.78 11.48 -5.60
C CYS A 166 -5.08 10.78 -5.24
N PHE A 167 -5.08 9.46 -5.21
CA PHE A 167 -6.19 8.66 -4.70
C PHE A 167 -5.68 7.35 -4.12
N GLY A 168 -6.48 6.77 -3.24
CA GLY A 168 -6.28 5.41 -2.72
C GLY A 168 -7.60 4.69 -2.68
N CYS A 169 -7.58 3.36 -2.74
CA CYS A 169 -8.75 2.52 -2.56
C CYS A 169 -8.72 1.91 -1.16
N CYS A 170 -9.87 1.92 -0.48
CA CYS A 170 -10.07 1.11 0.71
C CYS A 170 -10.68 -0.22 0.29
N ASP A 171 -10.15 -1.32 0.81
CA ASP A 171 -10.87 -2.59 0.78
C ASP A 171 -11.98 -2.60 1.85
N CYS A 172 -12.81 -3.64 1.84
CA CYS A 172 -13.88 -3.78 2.83
C CYS A 172 -13.37 -3.98 4.28
N SER A 173 -12.07 -4.11 4.49
CA SER A 173 -11.39 -4.15 5.78
C SER A 173 -10.80 -2.79 6.19
N PHE A 174 -11.11 -1.72 5.50
CA PHE A 174 -10.58 -0.36 5.72
C PHE A 174 -9.06 -0.21 5.55
N THR A 175 -8.43 -1.07 4.77
CA THR A 175 -7.03 -0.89 4.40
C THR A 175 -6.94 0.05 3.19
N LEU A 176 -6.22 1.16 3.33
CA LEU A 176 -5.86 2.01 2.20
C LEU A 176 -4.82 1.27 1.36
N ASN A 177 -5.22 0.80 0.19
CA ASN A 177 -4.28 0.37 -0.84
C ASN A 177 -3.92 1.61 -1.68
N LEU A 178 -2.77 2.17 -1.36
CA LEU A 178 -2.16 3.29 -2.09
C LEU A 178 -1.54 2.81 -3.39
#